data_39a9eed9387e25760e6f41273bc2c796
#
_entry.id   39a9eed9387e25760e6f41273bc2c796
#
_cell.length_a   1.000
_cell.length_b   1.000
_cell.length_c   1.000
_cell.angle_alpha   90.00
_cell.angle_beta   90.00
_cell.angle_gamma   90.00
#
_symmetry.space_group_name_H-M   'P 1'
#
loop_
_entity.id
_entity.type
_entity.pdbx_description
1 polymer ?
#
loop_
_entity_poly.entity_id
_entity_poly.type
_entity_poly.pdbx_seq_one_letter_code
_entity_poly.pdbx_strand_id
1 'polypeptide(L)'
;MSEQLLRLDHITMQFGGVVAVDDLELVVNEGEIVALIGPNGAGKTTAFNVITGVYQPTNGAVWFDGAKIIENHPQGKMKKQYKGQCDGLYTETLSPTPDKITRAGMARTFQNIRLWKTQTVFDNVLIAKHCRSTSSVFSAAFRLNRKEEAAQRAQVEELLEIVGLSDVKNELATSLPYGKQRRLEIARALAAEP
;
A
#
# COMPACT_ATOMS: atom_id res chain seq x y z
N MET A 1 20.96 -16.84 -1.42
CA MET A 1 20.86 -15.49 -0.82
C MET A 1 19.41 -15.08 -0.97
N SER A 2 18.72 -14.73 0.09
CA SER A 2 17.33 -14.22 0.00
C SER A 2 17.34 -12.95 -0.85
N GLU A 3 16.41 -12.87 -1.80
CA GLU A 3 16.29 -11.71 -2.67
C GLU A 3 15.72 -10.53 -1.87
N GLN A 4 16.28 -9.32 -2.04
CA GLN A 4 15.80 -8.13 -1.34
C GLN A 4 14.48 -7.69 -1.99
N LEU A 5 13.37 -7.83 -1.25
CA LEU A 5 12.05 -7.45 -1.72
C LEU A 5 11.79 -5.95 -1.53
N LEU A 6 12.15 -5.40 -0.37
CA LEU A 6 12.00 -3.97 -0.09
C LEU A 6 13.31 -3.40 0.48
N ARG A 7 13.73 -2.24 -0.03
CA ARG A 7 14.87 -1.49 0.50
C ARG A 7 14.53 -0.01 0.61
N LEU A 8 14.81 0.55 1.75
CA LEU A 8 14.77 1.98 2.03
C LEU A 8 16.20 2.48 2.09
N ASP A 9 16.52 3.49 1.29
CA ASP A 9 17.84 4.10 1.22
C ASP A 9 17.73 5.54 1.73
N HIS A 10 18.32 5.80 2.90
CA HIS A 10 18.46 7.14 3.47
C HIS A 10 17.17 7.97 3.49
N ILE A 11 16.05 7.34 3.86
CA ILE A 11 14.75 8.00 3.88
C ILE A 11 14.71 9.06 4.98
N THR A 12 14.60 10.31 4.58
CA THR A 12 14.31 11.43 5.48
C THR A 12 12.99 12.06 5.12
N MET A 13 12.13 12.28 6.12
CA MET A 13 10.86 12.99 5.98
C MET A 13 10.80 14.15 6.94
N GLN A 14 10.79 15.37 6.39
CA GLN A 14 10.75 16.62 7.13
C GLN A 14 9.47 17.39 6.83
N PHE A 15 8.77 17.80 7.86
CA PHE A 15 7.59 18.66 7.79
C PHE A 15 7.94 20.06 8.32
N GLY A 16 8.19 21.00 7.41
CA GLY A 16 8.66 22.33 7.79
C GLY A 16 9.95 22.29 8.61
N GLY A 17 9.88 22.65 9.87
CA GLY A 17 11.06 22.65 10.78
C GLY A 17 11.29 21.34 11.53
N VAL A 18 10.40 20.35 11.40
CA VAL A 18 10.43 19.09 12.16
C VAL A 18 10.84 17.93 11.26
N VAL A 19 11.94 17.25 11.61
CA VAL A 19 12.34 15.99 10.99
C VAL A 19 11.60 14.86 11.70
N ALA A 20 10.66 14.22 10.99
CA ALA A 20 9.83 13.13 11.53
C ALA A 20 10.46 11.75 11.35
N VAL A 21 11.24 11.57 10.29
CA VAL A 21 12.10 10.41 10.02
C VAL A 21 13.41 10.97 9.49
N ASP A 22 14.52 10.53 10.04
CA ASP A 22 15.86 10.97 9.65
C ASP A 22 16.73 9.77 9.30
N ASP A 23 17.22 9.76 8.07
CA ASP A 23 18.21 8.80 7.57
C ASP A 23 17.84 7.32 7.82
N LEU A 24 16.57 6.95 7.56
CA LEU A 24 16.09 5.59 7.77
C LEU A 24 16.57 4.67 6.65
N GLU A 25 17.33 3.66 7.02
CA GLU A 25 17.70 2.52 6.21
C GLU A 25 16.96 1.26 6.69
N LEU A 26 16.39 0.49 5.77
CA LEU A 26 15.70 -0.76 6.07
C LEU A 26 15.77 -1.69 4.87
N VAL A 27 15.98 -2.97 5.13
CA VAL A 27 15.89 -4.04 4.13
C VAL A 27 14.90 -5.09 4.62
N VAL A 28 14.03 -5.53 3.72
CA VAL A 28 13.13 -6.69 3.94
C VAL A 28 13.38 -7.67 2.81
N ASN A 29 13.69 -8.90 3.16
CA ASN A 29 13.91 -9.97 2.20
C ASN A 29 12.60 -10.73 1.91
N GLU A 30 12.56 -11.45 0.80
CA GLU A 30 11.43 -12.32 0.49
C GLU A 30 11.16 -13.33 1.60
N GLY A 31 9.89 -13.50 1.98
CA GLY A 31 9.45 -14.38 3.07
C GLY A 31 9.78 -13.90 4.48
N GLU A 32 10.34 -12.70 4.65
CA GLU A 32 10.71 -12.14 5.93
C GLU A 32 9.57 -11.31 6.56
N ILE A 33 9.44 -11.39 7.88
CA ILE A 33 8.55 -10.52 8.67
C ILE A 33 9.42 -9.55 9.46
N VAL A 34 9.35 -8.27 9.11
CA VAL A 34 10.08 -7.20 9.79
C VAL A 34 9.12 -6.34 10.60
N ALA A 35 9.48 -6.03 11.86
CA ALA A 35 8.70 -5.17 12.74
C ALA A 35 9.43 -3.85 13.03
N LEU A 36 8.74 -2.73 12.75
CA LEU A 36 9.21 -1.39 13.13
C LEU A 36 8.66 -1.03 14.52
N ILE A 37 9.52 -1.03 15.54
CA ILE A 37 9.15 -0.81 16.95
C ILE A 37 9.64 0.55 17.41
N GLY A 38 8.88 1.20 18.28
CA GLY A 38 9.24 2.49 18.88
C GLY A 38 8.06 3.18 19.58
N PRO A 39 8.30 4.23 20.37
CA PRO A 39 7.25 4.97 21.07
C PRO A 39 6.30 5.70 20.12
N ASN A 40 5.19 6.21 20.65
CA ASN A 40 4.30 7.08 19.89
C ASN A 40 5.05 8.36 19.49
N GLY A 41 4.87 8.80 18.22
CA GLY A 41 5.62 9.93 17.69
C GLY A 41 6.99 9.60 17.08
N ALA A 42 7.50 8.37 17.19
CA ALA A 42 8.80 7.97 16.62
C ALA A 42 8.84 7.86 15.08
N GLY A 43 7.87 8.40 14.36
CA GLY A 43 7.88 8.43 12.89
C GLY A 43 7.43 7.14 12.18
N LYS A 44 7.05 6.06 12.90
CA LYS A 44 6.65 4.77 12.29
C LYS A 44 5.59 4.91 11.20
N THR A 45 4.49 5.60 11.52
CA THR A 45 3.41 5.83 10.54
C THR A 45 3.88 6.67 9.36
N THR A 46 4.79 7.61 9.60
CA THR A 46 5.40 8.44 8.55
C THR A 46 6.26 7.58 7.62
N ALA A 47 7.07 6.68 8.16
CA ALA A 47 7.85 5.73 7.36
C ALA A 47 6.93 4.85 6.48
N PHE A 48 5.88 4.26 7.05
CA PHE A 48 4.89 3.50 6.27
C PHE A 48 4.18 4.36 5.20
N ASN A 49 3.89 5.64 5.48
CA ASN A 49 3.30 6.53 4.50
C ASN A 49 4.24 6.84 3.34
N VAL A 50 5.55 6.92 3.59
CA VAL A 50 6.56 7.08 2.54
C VAL A 50 6.65 5.80 1.70
N ILE A 51 6.81 4.63 2.33
CA ILE A 51 6.92 3.34 1.63
C ILE A 51 5.74 3.11 0.68
N THR A 52 4.54 3.47 1.11
CA THR A 52 3.30 3.25 0.34
C THR A 52 2.89 4.43 -0.55
N GLY A 53 3.77 5.42 -0.75
CA GLY A 53 3.54 6.55 -1.65
C GLY A 53 2.47 7.53 -1.22
N VAL A 54 2.02 7.47 0.04
CA VAL A 54 1.09 8.47 0.61
C VAL A 54 1.83 9.79 0.85
N TYR A 55 3.10 9.71 1.25
CA TYR A 55 4.00 10.87 1.35
C TYR A 55 5.20 10.65 0.44
N GLN A 56 5.60 11.69 -0.25
CA GLN A 56 6.89 11.75 -0.93
C GLN A 56 7.96 12.10 0.11
N PRO A 57 9.06 11.34 0.24
CA PRO A 57 10.12 11.67 1.18
C PRO A 57 10.73 13.03 0.85
N THR A 58 11.31 13.69 1.84
CA THR A 58 12.08 14.92 1.59
C THR A 58 13.41 14.57 0.93
N ASN A 59 14.01 13.43 1.28
CA ASN A 59 15.23 12.89 0.69
C ASN A 59 15.23 11.36 0.78
N GLY A 60 15.88 10.69 -0.17
CA GLY A 60 16.08 9.25 -0.16
C GLY A 60 15.29 8.50 -1.24
N ALA A 61 15.46 7.20 -1.27
CA ALA A 61 14.85 6.32 -2.27
C ALA A 61 14.22 5.05 -1.65
N VAL A 62 13.17 4.55 -2.29
CA VAL A 62 12.53 3.26 -1.97
C VAL A 62 12.64 2.35 -3.17
N TRP A 63 13.15 1.14 -2.94
CA TRP A 63 13.25 0.07 -3.93
C TRP A 63 12.30 -1.05 -3.55
N PHE A 64 11.60 -1.59 -4.53
CA PHE A 64 10.70 -2.71 -4.36
C PHE A 64 10.85 -3.67 -5.53
N ASP A 65 11.06 -4.96 -5.25
CA ASP A 65 11.25 -6.01 -6.24
C ASP A 65 12.32 -5.63 -7.30
N GLY A 66 13.49 -5.17 -6.81
CA GLY A 66 14.62 -4.76 -7.66
C GLY A 66 14.42 -3.44 -8.40
N ALA A 67 13.22 -2.83 -8.40
CA ALA A 67 12.93 -1.56 -9.06
C ALA A 67 12.90 -0.39 -8.08
N LYS A 68 13.48 0.75 -8.47
CA LYS A 68 13.33 2.00 -7.71
C LYS A 68 11.94 2.55 -7.96
N ILE A 69 11.10 2.62 -6.91
CA ILE A 69 9.71 3.06 -7.00
C ILE A 69 9.49 4.48 -6.52
N ILE A 70 10.30 4.96 -5.57
CA ILE A 70 10.23 6.33 -5.05
C ILE A 70 11.64 6.88 -4.95
N GLU A 71 11.83 8.14 -5.35
CA GLU A 71 13.03 8.91 -5.08
C GLU A 71 12.66 10.38 -4.95
N ASN A 72 13.31 11.07 -4.04
CA ASN A 72 13.25 12.52 -3.94
C ASN A 72 14.50 13.11 -3.30
N HIS A 73 14.69 14.41 -3.51
CA HIS A 73 15.76 15.20 -2.91
C HIS A 73 15.23 16.60 -2.53
N PRO A 74 15.86 17.30 -1.58
CA PRO A 74 15.42 18.61 -1.17
C PRO A 74 15.45 19.61 -2.33
N GLN A 75 14.31 20.28 -2.62
CA GLN A 75 14.15 21.23 -3.71
C GLN A 75 13.63 22.58 -3.23
N GLY A 76 13.89 23.65 -3.97
CA GLY A 76 13.37 24.99 -3.75
C GLY A 76 13.62 25.50 -2.33
N LYS A 77 12.55 25.86 -1.62
CA LYS A 77 12.64 26.36 -0.23
C LYS A 77 13.12 25.27 0.74
N MET A 78 12.76 24.00 0.48
CA MET A 78 13.16 22.88 1.32
C MET A 78 14.68 22.66 1.30
N LYS A 79 15.36 22.89 0.18
CA LYS A 79 16.83 22.79 0.10
C LYS A 79 17.55 23.69 1.13
N LYS A 80 16.98 24.87 1.43
CA LYS A 80 17.52 25.80 2.44
C LYS A 80 17.14 25.44 3.87
N GLN A 81 16.08 24.67 4.05
CA GLN A 81 15.53 24.31 5.35
C GLN A 81 15.82 22.85 5.75
N TYR A 82 16.38 22.08 4.82
CA TYR A 82 16.70 20.68 5.04
C TYR A 82 17.70 20.51 6.18
N LYS A 83 17.37 19.65 7.13
CA LYS A 83 18.17 19.38 8.34
C LYS A 83 18.59 17.92 8.42
N GLY A 84 18.18 17.07 7.46
CA GLY A 84 18.56 15.67 7.44
C GLY A 84 19.99 15.47 6.93
N GLN A 85 20.44 14.24 7.04
CA GLN A 85 21.72 13.79 6.50
C GLN A 85 21.62 13.46 5.01
N CYS A 86 22.71 13.08 4.37
CA CYS A 86 22.73 12.55 2.99
C CYS A 86 22.18 13.50 1.90
N ASP A 87 22.35 14.83 2.07
CA ASP A 87 22.00 15.78 1.00
C ASP A 87 22.93 15.59 -0.22
N GLY A 88 22.33 15.62 -1.41
CA GLY A 88 23.06 15.52 -2.70
C GLY A 88 23.30 14.09 -3.20
N LEU A 89 22.93 13.05 -2.48
CA LEU A 89 23.01 11.65 -2.97
C LEU A 89 21.96 11.34 -4.04
N TYR A 90 20.81 11.99 -3.97
CA TYR A 90 19.66 11.75 -4.84
C TYR A 90 19.43 12.97 -5.73
N THR A 91 19.08 12.73 -6.99
CA THR A 91 18.94 13.80 -8.00
C THR A 91 17.64 13.70 -8.79
N GLU A 92 16.97 12.56 -8.72
CA GLU A 92 15.72 12.33 -9.43
C GLU A 92 14.51 12.62 -8.52
N THR A 93 13.35 12.81 -9.15
CA THR A 93 12.06 12.90 -8.48
C THR A 93 11.15 11.86 -9.07
N LEU A 94 10.92 10.77 -8.33
CA LEU A 94 10.03 9.69 -8.68
C LEU A 94 8.93 9.59 -7.61
N SER A 95 7.70 9.93 -7.97
CA SER A 95 6.55 9.99 -7.05
C SER A 95 5.35 9.28 -7.66
N PRO A 96 5.30 7.94 -7.59
CA PRO A 96 4.13 7.21 -8.04
C PRO A 96 2.95 7.44 -7.11
N THR A 97 1.76 7.33 -7.67
CA THR A 97 0.53 7.33 -6.87
C THR A 97 0.37 5.99 -6.11
N PRO A 98 -0.34 5.95 -4.96
CA PRO A 98 -0.51 4.72 -4.16
C PRO A 98 -1.12 3.55 -4.95
N ASP A 99 -1.97 3.82 -5.94
CA ASP A 99 -2.53 2.78 -6.82
C ASP A 99 -1.46 2.09 -7.68
N LYS A 100 -0.45 2.85 -8.16
CA LYS A 100 0.67 2.28 -8.90
C LYS A 100 1.54 1.39 -8.01
N ILE A 101 1.76 1.78 -6.76
CA ILE A 101 2.48 0.98 -5.77
C ILE A 101 1.71 -0.30 -5.45
N THR A 102 0.37 -0.21 -5.29
CA THR A 102 -0.46 -1.39 -5.09
C THR A 102 -0.40 -2.33 -6.30
N ARG A 103 -0.43 -1.80 -7.52
CA ARG A 103 -0.27 -2.60 -8.74
C ARG A 103 1.11 -3.24 -8.86
N ALA A 104 2.13 -2.62 -8.32
CA ALA A 104 3.47 -3.22 -8.26
C ALA A 104 3.56 -4.42 -7.30
N GLY A 105 2.55 -4.64 -6.43
CA GLY A 105 2.48 -5.79 -5.53
C GLY A 105 2.56 -5.43 -4.05
N MET A 106 2.52 -4.14 -3.69
CA MET A 106 2.58 -3.72 -2.28
C MET A 106 1.20 -3.33 -1.78
N ALA A 107 0.55 -4.17 -0.97
CA ALA A 107 -0.70 -3.84 -0.31
C ALA A 107 -0.48 -3.33 1.12
N ARG A 108 -1.43 -2.54 1.62
CA ARG A 108 -1.41 -1.99 2.98
C ARG A 108 -2.76 -2.10 3.63
N THR A 109 -2.78 -2.58 4.87
CA THR A 109 -3.89 -2.39 5.80
C THR A 109 -3.68 -1.10 6.60
N PHE A 110 -4.76 -0.36 6.87
CA PHE A 110 -4.67 0.92 7.58
C PHE A 110 -4.98 0.73 9.07
N GLN A 111 -4.42 1.62 9.90
CA GLN A 111 -4.71 1.65 11.33
C GLN A 111 -6.20 1.88 11.59
N ASN A 112 -6.82 2.80 10.85
CA ASN A 112 -8.26 3.04 10.84
C ASN A 112 -8.89 2.27 9.69
N ILE A 113 -9.87 1.44 9.99
CA ILE A 113 -10.57 0.61 9.00
C ILE A 113 -11.21 1.51 7.93
N ARG A 114 -10.85 1.28 6.66
CA ARG A 114 -11.38 2.02 5.51
C ARG A 114 -12.17 1.10 4.60
N LEU A 115 -13.41 0.81 4.99
CA LEU A 115 -14.35 0.02 4.18
C LEU A 115 -15.31 0.93 3.40
N TRP A 116 -15.79 0.41 2.28
CA TRP A 116 -16.90 1.00 1.54
C TRP A 116 -18.19 0.72 2.32
N LYS A 117 -18.64 1.72 3.07
CA LYS A 117 -19.70 1.59 4.08
C LYS A 117 -21.07 1.17 3.51
N THR A 118 -21.35 1.54 2.27
CA THR A 118 -22.62 1.28 1.56
C THR A 118 -22.58 0.00 0.72
N GLN A 119 -21.45 -0.70 0.72
CA GLN A 119 -21.26 -1.93 -0.04
C GLN A 119 -21.30 -3.15 0.86
N THR A 120 -21.64 -4.30 0.26
CA THR A 120 -21.60 -5.58 0.95
C THR A 120 -20.17 -5.99 1.26
N VAL A 121 -20.00 -7.01 2.09
CA VAL A 121 -18.72 -7.65 2.36
C VAL A 121 -18.10 -8.15 1.06
N PHE A 122 -18.88 -8.84 0.23
CA PHE A 122 -18.46 -9.34 -1.08
C PHE A 122 -18.00 -8.21 -2.01
N ASP A 123 -18.79 -7.15 -2.15
CA ASP A 123 -18.46 -6.02 -3.05
C ASP A 123 -17.21 -5.28 -2.60
N ASN A 124 -16.98 -5.16 -1.29
CA ASN A 124 -15.75 -4.56 -0.76
C ASN A 124 -14.48 -5.28 -1.24
N VAL A 125 -14.50 -6.62 -1.29
CA VAL A 125 -13.38 -7.43 -1.79
C VAL A 125 -13.30 -7.37 -3.32
N LEU A 126 -14.44 -7.46 -4.01
CA LEU A 126 -14.51 -7.41 -5.47
C LEU A 126 -13.97 -6.07 -6.02
N ILE A 127 -14.31 -4.94 -5.40
CA ILE A 127 -13.76 -3.63 -5.78
C ILE A 127 -12.23 -3.61 -5.68
N ALA A 128 -11.66 -4.20 -4.62
CA ALA A 128 -10.21 -4.28 -4.48
C ALA A 128 -9.58 -5.17 -5.56
N LYS A 129 -10.25 -6.25 -5.97
CA LYS A 129 -9.80 -7.13 -7.06
C LYS A 129 -9.71 -6.43 -8.40
N HIS A 130 -10.57 -5.44 -8.65
CA HIS A 130 -10.56 -4.68 -9.90
C HIS A 130 -9.24 -3.93 -10.16
N CYS A 131 -8.37 -3.71 -9.18
CA CYS A 131 -7.06 -3.12 -9.41
C CYS A 131 -6.17 -3.99 -10.34
N ARG A 132 -6.46 -5.30 -10.43
CA ARG A 132 -5.79 -6.28 -11.29
C ARG A 132 -6.51 -6.51 -12.62
N SER A 133 -7.70 -5.93 -12.83
CA SER A 133 -8.43 -6.09 -14.10
C SER A 133 -7.66 -5.41 -15.24
N THR A 134 -7.51 -6.14 -16.33
CA THR A 134 -6.90 -5.66 -17.58
C THR A 134 -7.93 -5.17 -18.58
N SER A 135 -9.20 -5.31 -18.23
CA SER A 135 -10.31 -5.01 -19.15
C SER A 135 -10.47 -3.51 -19.41
N SER A 136 -10.60 -3.16 -20.69
CA SER A 136 -10.89 -1.79 -21.11
C SER A 136 -12.39 -1.47 -20.96
N VAL A 137 -12.72 -0.16 -20.88
CA VAL A 137 -14.10 0.33 -20.83
C VAL A 137 -14.92 -0.19 -22.00
N PHE A 138 -14.32 -0.34 -23.18
CA PHE A 138 -14.98 -0.89 -24.37
C PHE A 138 -15.32 -2.38 -24.22
N SER A 139 -14.42 -3.20 -23.66
CA SER A 139 -14.69 -4.63 -23.45
C SER A 139 -15.77 -4.86 -22.38
N ALA A 140 -15.83 -4.00 -21.38
CA ALA A 140 -16.90 -4.01 -20.37
C ALA A 140 -18.27 -3.64 -20.98
N ALA A 141 -18.32 -2.62 -21.84
CA ALA A 141 -19.56 -2.20 -22.51
C ALA A 141 -20.16 -3.29 -23.40
N PHE A 142 -19.33 -4.08 -24.06
CA PHE A 142 -19.76 -5.20 -24.94
C PHE A 142 -19.89 -6.54 -24.20
N ARG A 143 -19.80 -6.58 -22.86
CA ARG A 143 -19.88 -7.80 -22.02
C ARG A 143 -18.91 -8.92 -22.43
N LEU A 144 -17.78 -8.57 -23.02
CA LEU A 144 -16.77 -9.54 -23.46
C LEU A 144 -15.97 -10.13 -22.26
N ASN A 145 -16.11 -9.54 -21.07
CA ASN A 145 -15.35 -9.88 -19.87
C ASN A 145 -16.04 -10.87 -18.93
N ARG A 146 -17.11 -11.56 -19.36
CA ARG A 146 -17.86 -12.48 -18.50
C ARG A 146 -16.99 -13.56 -17.85
N LYS A 147 -16.00 -14.08 -18.57
CA LYS A 147 -15.09 -15.11 -18.02
C LYS A 147 -14.17 -14.54 -16.95
N GLU A 148 -13.60 -13.35 -17.18
CA GLU A 148 -12.75 -12.66 -16.20
C GLU A 148 -13.56 -12.29 -14.96
N GLU A 149 -14.76 -11.74 -15.13
CA GLU A 149 -15.65 -11.41 -14.01
C GLU A 149 -16.05 -12.65 -13.19
N ALA A 150 -16.37 -13.76 -13.85
CA ALA A 150 -16.68 -15.02 -13.16
C ALA A 150 -15.47 -15.54 -12.38
N ALA A 151 -14.27 -15.48 -12.95
CA ALA A 151 -13.05 -15.86 -12.27
C ALA A 151 -12.75 -14.97 -11.06
N GLN A 152 -12.90 -13.65 -11.20
CA GLN A 152 -12.73 -12.70 -10.07
C GLN A 152 -13.72 -12.96 -8.95
N ARG A 153 -15.00 -13.26 -9.27
CA ARG A 153 -16.02 -13.62 -8.27
C ARG A 153 -15.67 -14.90 -7.53
N ALA A 154 -15.18 -15.92 -8.23
CA ALA A 154 -14.74 -17.17 -7.61
C ALA A 154 -13.56 -16.94 -6.65
N GLN A 155 -12.58 -16.13 -7.03
CA GLN A 155 -11.46 -15.76 -6.18
C GLN A 155 -11.90 -14.94 -4.95
N VAL A 156 -12.90 -14.08 -5.07
CA VAL A 156 -13.47 -13.35 -3.93
C VAL A 156 -14.14 -14.31 -2.95
N GLU A 157 -14.89 -15.33 -3.44
CA GLU A 157 -15.49 -16.34 -2.56
C GLU A 157 -14.40 -17.10 -1.79
N GLU A 158 -13.33 -17.52 -2.45
CA GLU A 158 -12.19 -18.19 -1.83
C GLU A 158 -11.52 -17.31 -0.75
N LEU A 159 -11.27 -16.02 -1.05
CA LEU A 159 -10.70 -15.10 -0.08
C LEU A 159 -11.61 -14.89 1.14
N LEU A 160 -12.93 -14.83 0.93
CA LEU A 160 -13.90 -14.73 2.03
C LEU A 160 -13.93 -15.99 2.89
N GLU A 161 -13.74 -17.17 2.30
CA GLU A 161 -13.60 -18.42 3.04
C GLU A 161 -12.32 -18.42 3.89
N ILE A 162 -11.18 -18.05 3.32
CA ILE A 162 -9.88 -17.96 4.03
C ILE A 162 -9.98 -17.05 5.27
N VAL A 163 -10.66 -15.91 5.17
CA VAL A 163 -10.81 -14.98 6.31
C VAL A 163 -12.03 -15.28 7.20
N GLY A 164 -12.83 -16.32 6.89
CA GLY A 164 -14.01 -16.74 7.66
C GLY A 164 -15.13 -15.70 7.63
N LEU A 165 -15.48 -15.19 6.44
CA LEU A 165 -16.55 -14.20 6.21
C LEU A 165 -17.62 -14.69 5.21
N SER A 166 -17.58 -15.94 4.76
CA SER A 166 -18.52 -16.47 3.76
C SER A 166 -19.98 -16.41 4.22
N ASP A 167 -20.22 -16.60 5.53
CA ASP A 167 -21.54 -16.53 6.18
C ASP A 167 -22.21 -15.16 6.09
N VAL A 168 -21.41 -14.10 6.04
CA VAL A 168 -21.86 -12.69 6.07
C VAL A 168 -21.59 -11.94 4.77
N LYS A 169 -21.24 -12.62 3.68
CA LYS A 169 -20.81 -12.00 2.42
C LYS A 169 -21.81 -11.00 1.81
N ASN A 170 -23.09 -11.19 2.06
CA ASN A 170 -24.17 -10.33 1.55
C ASN A 170 -24.55 -9.20 2.54
N GLU A 171 -23.97 -9.18 3.74
CA GLU A 171 -24.23 -8.12 4.71
C GLU A 171 -23.47 -6.85 4.35
N LEU A 172 -23.97 -5.70 4.81
CA LEU A 172 -23.25 -4.44 4.69
C LEU A 172 -21.99 -4.48 5.56
N ALA A 173 -20.88 -3.94 5.05
CA ALA A 173 -19.62 -3.91 5.77
C ALA A 173 -19.72 -3.19 7.14
N THR A 174 -20.65 -2.24 7.26
CA THR A 174 -20.90 -1.49 8.51
C THR A 174 -21.67 -2.27 9.56
N SER A 175 -22.43 -3.30 9.18
CA SER A 175 -23.18 -4.13 10.13
C SER A 175 -22.28 -5.11 10.88
N LEU A 176 -21.07 -5.34 10.37
CA LEU A 176 -20.14 -6.30 10.95
C LEU A 176 -19.56 -5.82 12.30
N PRO A 177 -19.36 -6.73 13.27
CA PRO A 177 -18.53 -6.47 14.44
C PRO A 177 -17.09 -6.08 14.02
N TYR A 178 -16.43 -5.26 14.85
CA TYR A 178 -15.08 -4.74 14.57
C TYR A 178 -14.07 -5.82 14.14
N GLY A 179 -14.06 -6.98 14.79
CA GLY A 179 -13.17 -8.09 14.43
C GLY A 179 -13.42 -8.64 13.01
N LYS A 180 -14.70 -8.73 12.58
CA LYS A 180 -15.05 -9.11 11.20
C LYS A 180 -14.69 -8.02 10.20
N GLN A 181 -14.83 -6.72 10.56
CA GLN A 181 -14.39 -5.61 9.72
C GLN A 181 -12.87 -5.64 9.48
N ARG A 182 -12.06 -6.00 10.49
CA ARG A 182 -10.61 -6.18 10.33
C ARG A 182 -10.26 -7.33 9.40
N ARG A 183 -10.96 -8.46 9.49
CA ARG A 183 -10.78 -9.58 8.55
C ARG A 183 -11.16 -9.16 7.13
N LEU A 184 -12.22 -8.37 6.96
CA LEU A 184 -12.59 -7.84 5.65
C LEU A 184 -11.51 -6.90 5.07
N GLU A 185 -10.87 -6.09 5.89
CA GLU A 185 -9.75 -5.25 5.46
C GLU A 185 -8.55 -6.08 4.98
N ILE A 186 -8.25 -7.20 5.67
CA ILE A 186 -7.22 -8.16 5.25
C ILE A 186 -7.61 -8.81 3.91
N ALA A 187 -8.86 -9.26 3.75
CA ALA A 187 -9.34 -9.84 2.49
C ALA A 187 -9.20 -8.86 1.32
N ARG A 188 -9.47 -7.57 1.54
CA ARG A 188 -9.27 -6.53 0.52
C ARG A 188 -7.81 -6.34 0.15
N ALA A 189 -6.90 -6.39 1.13
CA ALA A 189 -5.47 -6.32 0.86
C ALA A 189 -4.99 -7.52 0.04
N LEU A 190 -5.43 -8.74 0.40
CA LEU A 190 -5.12 -9.97 -0.34
C LEU A 190 -5.72 -9.97 -1.76
N ALA A 191 -6.90 -9.38 -1.96
CA ALA A 191 -7.53 -9.28 -3.27
C ALA A 191 -6.70 -8.45 -4.28
N ALA A 192 -5.82 -7.58 -3.79
CA ALA A 192 -4.87 -6.86 -4.63
C ALA A 192 -3.69 -7.74 -5.11
N GLU A 193 -3.61 -9.01 -4.69
CA GLU A 193 -2.51 -9.96 -5.02
C GLU A 193 -1.12 -9.35 -4.73
N PRO A 194 -0.85 -9.02 -3.48
CA PRO A 194 0.42 -8.44 -3.10
C PRO A 194 1.57 -9.43 -3.20
#